data_2a41435e4feb0df5682962c007cccc53
#
_entry.id   2a41435e4feb0df5682962c007cccc53
#
_cell.length_a   1.000
_cell.length_b   1.000
_cell.length_c   1.000
_cell.angle_alpha   90.00
_cell.angle_beta   90.00
_cell.angle_gamma   90.00
#
_symmetry.space_group_name_H-M   'P 1'
#
loop_
_entity.id
_entity.type
_entity.pdbx_description
1 polymer ?
#
loop_
_entity_poly.entity_id
_entity_poly.type
_entity_poly.pdbx_seq_one_letter_code
_entity_poly.pdbx_strand_id
1 'polypeptide(L)'
;MIAIMDYGMGNLRSVQKAFEFLGRQAEVTDNPDAVLAADHVVLPGVGAFRDAMARLRETGLYEAALEVARRKIPFLGICLGMQLMYEASEENGYYEGLGLLPGTVTRFPQMGLKIPHMGWNTLDTKDCVLFDAGLHPCVYFVHSYLIADISPQWTVGTAHYGIPFTAVAQKGTVVAAQFHPEKSGDDGLNMLRRFAAWNLNPRDERSEPEALERSDNAKHRASEVQHGAEGCNSCC
;
A
#
# COMPACT_ATOMS: atom_id res chain seq x y z
N MET A 1 18.64 -5.21 -9.79
CA MET A 1 18.85 -5.83 -8.47
C MET A 1 17.73 -5.40 -7.54
N ILE A 2 17.21 -6.30 -6.68
CA ILE A 2 16.15 -6.02 -5.70
C ILE A 2 16.80 -5.85 -4.33
N ALA A 3 16.60 -4.72 -3.66
CA ALA A 3 17.02 -4.51 -2.28
C ALA A 3 15.90 -4.89 -1.31
N ILE A 4 16.20 -5.72 -0.34
CA ILE A 4 15.30 -6.09 0.76
C ILE A 4 15.82 -5.39 2.03
N MET A 5 15.03 -4.44 2.54
CA MET A 5 15.42 -3.60 3.67
C MET A 5 15.50 -4.42 4.95
N ASP A 6 16.69 -4.41 5.59
CA ASP A 6 16.94 -5.06 6.89
C ASP A 6 17.06 -4.01 8.01
N TYR A 7 15.97 -3.78 8.70
CA TYR A 7 15.93 -2.96 9.91
C TYR A 7 15.87 -3.82 11.20
N GLY A 8 16.28 -5.09 11.10
CA GLY A 8 16.30 -6.04 12.22
C GLY A 8 14.98 -6.75 12.47
N MET A 9 13.96 -6.58 11.61
CA MET A 9 12.64 -7.20 11.75
C MET A 9 12.12 -7.67 10.40
N GLY A 10 11.74 -8.92 10.28
CA GLY A 10 11.17 -9.46 9.04
C GLY A 10 11.59 -10.88 8.73
N ASN A 11 10.83 -11.54 7.87
CA ASN A 11 11.19 -12.84 7.31
C ASN A 11 12.04 -12.66 6.04
N LEU A 12 13.15 -11.94 6.20
CA LEU A 12 14.01 -11.47 5.10
C LEU A 12 14.47 -12.61 4.18
N ARG A 13 14.90 -13.73 4.82
CA ARG A 13 15.43 -14.88 4.11
C ARG A 13 14.40 -15.55 3.20
N SER A 14 13.15 -15.65 3.64
CA SER A 14 12.08 -16.24 2.82
C SER A 14 11.74 -15.36 1.63
N VAL A 15 11.72 -14.04 1.80
CA VAL A 15 11.51 -13.08 0.72
C VAL A 15 12.66 -13.13 -0.28
N GLN A 16 13.91 -13.14 0.19
CA GLN A 16 15.10 -13.27 -0.65
C GLN A 16 15.04 -14.57 -1.47
N LYS A 17 14.78 -15.70 -0.83
CA LYS A 17 14.71 -17.00 -1.51
C LYS A 17 13.58 -17.07 -2.53
N ALA A 18 12.46 -16.42 -2.31
CA ALA A 18 11.38 -16.34 -3.29
C ALA A 18 11.84 -15.61 -4.56
N PHE A 19 12.56 -14.49 -4.45
CA PHE A 19 13.12 -13.80 -5.61
C PHE A 19 14.26 -14.59 -6.26
N GLU A 20 15.15 -15.22 -5.50
CA GLU A 20 16.20 -16.10 -6.02
C GLU A 20 15.60 -17.28 -6.82
N PHE A 21 14.53 -17.91 -6.31
CA PHE A 21 13.79 -18.96 -7.00
C PHE A 21 13.21 -18.49 -8.34
N LEU A 22 12.82 -17.21 -8.42
CA LEU A 22 12.34 -16.58 -9.66
C LEU A 22 13.48 -16.14 -10.60
N GLY A 23 14.74 -16.48 -10.28
CA GLY A 23 15.93 -16.10 -11.05
C GLY A 23 16.26 -14.59 -10.95
N ARG A 24 15.81 -13.92 -9.89
CA ARG A 24 16.08 -12.49 -9.66
C ARG A 24 17.15 -12.30 -8.60
N GLN A 25 18.10 -11.41 -8.88
CA GLN A 25 19.11 -11.03 -7.88
C GLN A 25 18.43 -10.19 -6.80
N ALA A 26 18.47 -10.68 -5.54
CA ALA A 26 17.91 -10.01 -4.38
C ALA A 26 18.96 -9.97 -3.25
N GLU A 27 19.13 -8.81 -2.66
CA GLU A 27 20.10 -8.57 -1.59
C GLU A 27 19.37 -8.03 -0.34
N VAL A 28 19.66 -8.65 0.80
CA VAL A 28 19.24 -8.16 2.11
C VAL A 28 20.27 -7.14 2.58
N THR A 29 19.86 -5.91 2.87
CA THR A 29 20.77 -4.83 3.21
C THR A 29 20.17 -3.86 4.22
N ASP A 30 21.00 -3.43 5.17
CA ASP A 30 20.75 -2.35 6.13
C ASP A 30 21.39 -1.02 5.70
N ASN A 31 22.07 -1.01 4.53
CA ASN A 31 22.72 0.17 4.00
C ASN A 31 21.74 1.03 3.16
N PRO A 32 21.42 2.27 3.59
CA PRO A 32 20.53 3.18 2.86
C PRO A 32 20.99 3.46 1.41
N ASP A 33 22.31 3.58 1.16
CA ASP A 33 22.84 3.86 -0.17
C ASP A 33 22.62 2.67 -1.11
N ALA A 34 22.75 1.42 -0.61
CA ALA A 34 22.46 0.22 -1.38
C ALA A 34 20.97 0.12 -1.73
N VAL A 35 20.09 0.50 -0.79
CA VAL A 35 18.64 0.59 -1.03
C VAL A 35 18.32 1.59 -2.13
N LEU A 36 18.95 2.77 -2.10
CA LEU A 36 18.71 3.85 -3.08
C LEU A 36 19.33 3.59 -4.46
N ALA A 37 20.26 2.65 -4.55
CA ALA A 37 20.89 2.23 -5.81
C ALA A 37 20.17 1.04 -6.48
N ALA A 38 19.17 0.46 -5.82
CA ALA A 38 18.43 -0.70 -6.33
C ALA A 38 17.39 -0.32 -7.39
N ASP A 39 17.08 -1.27 -8.29
CA ASP A 39 16.01 -1.11 -9.29
C ASP A 39 14.62 -1.29 -8.68
N HIS A 40 14.53 -2.10 -7.61
CA HIS A 40 13.31 -2.38 -6.85
C HIS A 40 13.64 -2.49 -5.38
N VAL A 41 12.72 -2.07 -4.52
CA VAL A 41 12.90 -2.12 -3.08
C VAL A 41 11.73 -2.89 -2.44
N VAL A 42 12.05 -3.72 -1.45
CA VAL A 42 11.07 -4.45 -0.66
C VAL A 42 11.24 -4.08 0.81
N LEU A 43 10.14 -3.71 1.46
CA LEU A 43 10.03 -3.49 2.90
C LEU A 43 9.21 -4.64 3.50
N PRO A 44 9.82 -5.73 3.93
CA PRO A 44 9.13 -6.77 4.68
C PRO A 44 9.01 -6.35 6.14
N GLY A 45 8.11 -7.00 6.88
CA GLY A 45 8.04 -6.76 8.31
C GLY A 45 7.22 -7.80 9.06
N VAL A 46 7.62 -8.06 10.31
CA VAL A 46 6.88 -8.83 11.30
C VAL A 46 7.06 -8.16 12.67
N GLY A 47 6.12 -8.40 13.61
CA GLY A 47 6.19 -7.83 14.95
C GLY A 47 5.31 -6.60 15.14
N ALA A 48 5.69 -5.68 16.03
CA ALA A 48 4.89 -4.53 16.41
C ALA A 48 5.24 -3.26 15.61
N PHE A 49 4.23 -2.50 15.23
CA PHE A 49 4.36 -1.29 14.41
C PHE A 49 5.33 -0.25 15.01
N ARG A 50 5.15 0.08 16.31
CA ARG A 50 6.00 1.04 17.02
C ARG A 50 7.48 0.68 16.96
N ASP A 51 7.78 -0.59 17.26
CA ASP A 51 9.15 -1.05 17.35
C ASP A 51 9.80 -1.09 15.95
N ALA A 52 9.04 -1.45 14.92
CA ALA A 52 9.47 -1.42 13.54
C ALA A 52 9.79 0.01 13.07
N MET A 53 8.92 0.99 13.37
CA MET A 53 9.18 2.40 13.05
C MET A 53 10.40 2.96 13.78
N ALA A 54 10.60 2.58 15.03
CA ALA A 54 11.79 2.96 15.79
C ALA A 54 13.07 2.42 15.12
N ARG A 55 13.06 1.14 14.74
CA ARG A 55 14.19 0.49 14.06
C ARG A 55 14.49 1.11 12.69
N LEU A 56 13.48 1.42 11.90
CA LEU A 56 13.67 2.12 10.62
C LEU A 56 14.38 3.47 10.82
N ARG A 57 14.02 4.23 11.86
CA ARG A 57 14.69 5.50 12.18
C ARG A 57 16.12 5.31 12.68
N GLU A 58 16.34 4.36 13.58
CA GLU A 58 17.68 4.04 14.14
C GLU A 58 18.68 3.63 13.06
N THR A 59 18.24 2.92 12.03
CA THR A 59 19.09 2.44 10.92
C THR A 59 19.25 3.46 9.79
N GLY A 60 18.52 4.58 9.79
CA GLY A 60 18.47 5.53 8.68
C GLY A 60 17.67 5.04 7.47
N LEU A 61 17.05 3.87 7.58
CA LEU A 61 16.22 3.30 6.51
C LEU A 61 14.85 4.00 6.40
N TYR A 62 14.45 4.78 7.40
CA TYR A 62 13.24 5.61 7.33
C TYR A 62 13.36 6.66 6.21
N GLU A 63 14.43 7.42 6.19
CA GLU A 63 14.71 8.44 5.17
C GLU A 63 14.92 7.79 3.80
N ALA A 64 15.59 6.64 3.75
CA ALA A 64 15.76 5.88 2.52
C ALA A 64 14.41 5.42 1.94
N ALA A 65 13.47 4.95 2.77
CA ALA A 65 12.13 4.54 2.33
C ALA A 65 11.34 5.71 1.71
N LEU A 66 11.39 6.90 2.34
CA LEU A 66 10.77 8.10 1.79
C LEU A 66 11.41 8.52 0.46
N GLU A 67 12.73 8.44 0.39
CA GLU A 67 13.47 8.79 -0.84
C GLU A 67 13.22 7.80 -1.99
N VAL A 68 13.09 6.49 -1.69
CA VAL A 68 12.66 5.46 -2.66
C VAL A 68 11.34 5.84 -3.31
N ALA A 69 10.33 6.21 -2.49
CA ALA A 69 9.03 6.62 -2.99
C ALA A 69 9.11 7.93 -3.79
N ARG A 70 9.89 8.92 -3.32
CA ARG A 70 10.10 10.20 -4.00
C ARG A 70 10.78 10.03 -5.36
N ARG A 71 11.74 9.11 -5.47
CA ARG A 71 12.43 8.77 -6.74
C ARG A 71 11.58 7.88 -7.64
N LYS A 72 10.38 7.51 -7.21
CA LYS A 72 9.50 6.59 -7.95
C LYS A 72 10.15 5.23 -8.22
N ILE A 73 11.05 4.77 -7.36
CA ILE A 73 11.58 3.40 -7.44
C ILE A 73 10.45 2.42 -7.06
N PRO A 74 10.21 1.34 -7.82
CA PRO A 74 9.25 0.30 -7.44
C PRO A 74 9.44 -0.17 -6.01
N PHE A 75 8.41 -0.01 -5.16
CA PHE A 75 8.50 -0.21 -3.73
C PHE A 75 7.37 -1.12 -3.23
N LEU A 76 7.71 -2.31 -2.72
CA LEU A 76 6.77 -3.30 -2.21
C LEU A 76 6.82 -3.41 -0.68
N GLY A 77 5.70 -3.12 0.00
CA GLY A 77 5.50 -3.42 1.41
C GLY A 77 4.86 -4.80 1.62
N ILE A 78 5.39 -5.63 2.54
CA ILE A 78 4.85 -6.96 2.84
C ILE A 78 4.47 -7.04 4.31
N CYS A 79 3.21 -7.39 4.60
CA CYS A 79 2.62 -7.59 5.92
C CYS A 79 2.79 -6.35 6.81
N LEU A 80 3.60 -6.40 7.88
CA LEU A 80 3.90 -5.21 8.68
C LEU A 80 4.52 -4.10 7.82
N GLY A 81 5.35 -4.45 6.82
CA GLY A 81 5.90 -3.48 5.88
C GLY A 81 4.82 -2.70 5.11
N MET A 82 3.70 -3.35 4.73
CA MET A 82 2.54 -2.64 4.21
C MET A 82 2.01 -1.64 5.24
N GLN A 83 1.80 -2.08 6.48
CA GLN A 83 1.23 -1.23 7.53
C GLN A 83 2.10 0.00 7.80
N LEU A 84 3.44 -0.16 7.79
CA LEU A 84 4.39 0.94 7.96
C LEU A 84 4.29 2.01 6.86
N MET A 85 3.81 1.66 5.66
CA MET A 85 3.63 2.62 4.55
C MET A 85 2.42 3.53 4.73
N TYR A 86 1.50 3.22 5.63
CA TYR A 86 0.33 4.05 5.92
C TYR A 86 0.68 5.26 6.81
N GLU A 87 -0.28 6.18 6.99
CA GLU A 87 -0.08 7.40 7.77
C GLU A 87 0.14 7.12 9.25
N ALA A 88 -0.61 6.15 9.81
CA ALA A 88 -0.54 5.85 11.24
C ALA A 88 -1.02 4.44 11.57
N SER A 89 -0.76 4.04 12.82
CA SER A 89 -1.29 2.82 13.43
C SER A 89 -1.76 3.07 14.86
N GLU A 90 -2.88 2.44 15.22
CA GLU A 90 -3.44 2.42 16.58
C GLU A 90 -2.95 1.20 17.40
N GLU A 91 -1.93 0.49 16.91
CA GLU A 91 -1.39 -0.67 17.63
C GLU A 91 -0.70 -0.25 18.93
N ASN A 92 -1.32 -0.59 20.08
CA ASN A 92 -0.84 -0.28 21.43
C ASN A 92 -0.55 1.22 21.68
N GLY A 93 -1.27 2.11 21.01
CA GLY A 93 -1.12 3.56 21.03
C GLY A 93 -1.25 4.13 19.62
N TYR A 94 -1.05 5.43 19.45
CA TYR A 94 -1.06 6.06 18.15
C TYR A 94 0.37 6.38 17.71
N TYR A 95 0.78 5.83 16.57
CA TYR A 95 2.13 5.97 16.04
C TYR A 95 2.08 6.34 14.54
N GLU A 96 2.84 7.35 14.16
CA GLU A 96 2.99 7.76 12.78
C GLU A 96 3.80 6.76 11.96
N GLY A 97 3.35 6.46 10.75
CA GLY A 97 4.03 5.64 9.76
C GLY A 97 4.87 6.45 8.76
N LEU A 98 5.06 5.89 7.57
CA LEU A 98 5.78 6.53 6.47
C LEU A 98 4.91 7.54 5.70
N GLY A 99 3.57 7.49 5.82
CA GLY A 99 2.65 8.40 5.15
C GLY A 99 2.63 8.29 3.62
N LEU A 100 3.08 7.18 3.06
CA LEU A 100 3.09 6.94 1.61
C LEU A 100 1.69 6.59 1.08
N LEU A 101 0.89 5.92 1.91
CA LEU A 101 -0.49 5.53 1.64
C LEU A 101 -1.41 6.20 2.68
N PRO A 102 -2.55 6.76 2.27
CA PRO A 102 -3.48 7.37 3.20
C PRO A 102 -4.25 6.32 4.01
N GLY A 103 -4.54 6.64 5.26
CA GLY A 103 -5.33 5.82 6.17
C GLY A 103 -4.59 5.36 7.41
N THR A 104 -5.33 4.70 8.30
CA THR A 104 -4.82 4.24 9.60
C THR A 104 -4.99 2.74 9.76
N VAL A 105 -3.95 2.11 10.29
CA VAL A 105 -3.95 0.70 10.68
C VAL A 105 -4.67 0.55 12.01
N THR A 106 -5.74 -0.25 12.03
CA THR A 106 -6.57 -0.48 13.20
C THR A 106 -6.66 -1.97 13.54
N ARG A 107 -7.08 -2.29 14.76
CA ARG A 107 -7.29 -3.68 15.16
C ARG A 107 -8.57 -4.23 14.56
N PHE A 108 -8.59 -5.54 14.25
CA PHE A 108 -9.85 -6.23 13.92
C PHE A 108 -10.89 -6.00 15.02
N PRO A 109 -12.13 -5.63 14.67
CA PRO A 109 -13.21 -5.52 15.64
C PRO A 109 -13.53 -6.89 16.26
N GLN A 110 -14.08 -6.87 17.47
CA GLN A 110 -14.51 -8.10 18.14
C GLN A 110 -15.82 -8.61 17.51
N MET A 111 -15.72 -9.67 16.71
CA MET A 111 -16.85 -10.26 15.97
C MET A 111 -17.01 -11.77 16.22
N GLY A 112 -16.41 -12.28 17.29
CA GLY A 112 -16.42 -13.72 17.57
C GLY A 112 -15.50 -14.56 16.68
N LEU A 113 -14.73 -13.93 15.79
CA LEU A 113 -13.73 -14.60 14.98
C LEU A 113 -12.38 -14.67 15.72
N LYS A 114 -11.61 -15.69 15.39
CA LYS A 114 -10.27 -15.85 15.97
C LYS A 114 -9.33 -14.78 15.43
N ILE A 115 -8.70 -14.02 16.31
CA ILE A 115 -7.64 -13.07 15.99
C ILE A 115 -6.33 -13.59 16.59
N PRO A 116 -5.23 -13.63 15.80
CA PRO A 116 -5.04 -13.09 14.47
C PRO A 116 -5.83 -13.82 13.36
N HIS A 117 -6.16 -13.11 12.28
CA HIS A 117 -6.54 -13.71 11.01
C HIS A 117 -5.31 -14.48 10.50
N MET A 118 -5.36 -15.80 10.56
CA MET A 118 -4.25 -16.68 10.20
C MET A 118 -4.77 -17.80 9.30
N GLY A 119 -4.19 -17.90 8.10
CA GLY A 119 -4.54 -18.91 7.12
C GLY A 119 -4.69 -18.36 5.71
N TRP A 120 -5.19 -19.23 4.83
CA TRP A 120 -5.43 -18.93 3.43
C TRP A 120 -6.76 -18.21 3.27
N ASN A 121 -6.78 -17.20 2.42
CA ASN A 121 -7.98 -16.46 2.07
C ASN A 121 -7.86 -15.92 0.64
N THR A 122 -8.98 -15.68 -0.01
CA THR A 122 -9.04 -15.20 -1.39
C THR A 122 -9.11 -13.68 -1.45
N LEU A 123 -8.64 -13.13 -2.57
CA LEU A 123 -8.73 -11.70 -2.87
C LEU A 123 -9.78 -11.44 -3.95
N ASP A 124 -10.48 -10.33 -3.82
CA ASP A 124 -11.15 -9.67 -4.93
C ASP A 124 -10.23 -8.60 -5.50
N THR A 125 -9.89 -8.69 -6.79
CA THR A 125 -8.83 -7.90 -7.40
C THR A 125 -9.32 -6.88 -8.42
N LYS A 126 -8.62 -5.73 -8.47
CA LYS A 126 -8.62 -4.75 -9.55
C LYS A 126 -7.25 -4.78 -10.22
N ASP A 127 -7.12 -4.20 -11.42
CA ASP A 127 -5.82 -4.14 -12.10
C ASP A 127 -4.77 -3.43 -11.25
N CYS A 128 -3.62 -4.07 -11.13
CA CYS A 128 -2.44 -3.49 -10.49
C CYS A 128 -1.16 -4.21 -10.98
N VAL A 129 -0.01 -3.76 -10.48
CA VAL A 129 1.27 -4.39 -10.84
C VAL A 129 1.34 -5.86 -10.46
N LEU A 130 0.67 -6.29 -9.39
CA LEU A 130 0.77 -7.67 -8.88
C LEU A 130 -0.17 -8.65 -9.59
N PHE A 131 -1.31 -8.20 -10.11
CA PHE A 131 -2.34 -9.05 -10.73
C PHE A 131 -3.29 -8.24 -11.62
N ASP A 132 -4.08 -8.96 -12.42
CA ASP A 132 -5.13 -8.38 -13.24
C ASP A 132 -6.48 -8.39 -12.49
N ALA A 133 -7.42 -7.56 -12.93
CA ALA A 133 -8.76 -7.47 -12.35
C ALA A 133 -9.55 -8.77 -12.50
N GLY A 134 -10.43 -9.04 -11.53
CA GLY A 134 -11.34 -10.18 -11.56
C GLY A 134 -10.70 -11.52 -11.25
N LEU A 135 -9.43 -11.56 -10.86
CA LEU A 135 -8.79 -12.74 -10.33
C LEU A 135 -9.14 -12.92 -8.85
N HIS A 136 -9.16 -14.17 -8.40
CA HIS A 136 -9.40 -14.53 -7.00
C HIS A 136 -8.24 -15.37 -6.45
N PRO A 137 -7.00 -14.81 -6.41
CA PRO A 137 -5.85 -15.56 -5.93
C PRO A 137 -6.01 -15.91 -4.45
N CYS A 138 -5.53 -17.12 -4.08
CA CYS A 138 -5.55 -17.59 -2.71
C CYS A 138 -4.20 -17.31 -2.05
N VAL A 139 -4.19 -16.55 -0.95
CA VAL A 139 -2.97 -16.05 -0.32
C VAL A 139 -2.97 -16.27 1.19
N TYR A 140 -1.78 -16.31 1.79
CA TYR A 140 -1.60 -16.61 3.20
C TYR A 140 -1.47 -15.36 4.06
N PHE A 141 -2.38 -15.22 5.02
CA PHE A 141 -2.44 -14.13 6.00
C PHE A 141 -1.97 -14.56 7.39
N VAL A 142 -1.38 -13.63 8.13
CA VAL A 142 -1.15 -13.72 9.57
C VAL A 142 -1.05 -12.32 10.16
N HIS A 143 -2.20 -11.75 10.60
CA HIS A 143 -2.25 -10.38 11.13
C HIS A 143 -3.41 -10.17 12.08
N SER A 144 -3.23 -9.23 13.04
CA SER A 144 -4.26 -8.81 14.01
C SER A 144 -4.76 -7.39 13.74
N TYR A 145 -4.03 -6.64 12.91
CA TYR A 145 -4.32 -5.26 12.52
C TYR A 145 -4.52 -5.19 11.02
N LEU A 146 -5.34 -4.26 10.57
CA LEU A 146 -5.76 -4.15 9.18
C LEU A 146 -6.00 -2.68 8.81
N ILE A 147 -6.12 -2.42 7.53
CA ILE A 147 -6.64 -1.18 6.98
C ILE A 147 -8.11 -1.41 6.64
N ALA A 148 -9.02 -0.96 7.54
CA ALA A 148 -10.46 -1.13 7.37
C ALA A 148 -11.02 -0.20 6.29
N ASP A 149 -10.38 0.93 6.05
CA ASP A 149 -10.76 1.86 5.00
C ASP A 149 -10.44 1.28 3.62
N ILE A 150 -11.49 1.07 2.81
CA ILE A 150 -11.36 0.60 1.43
C ILE A 150 -11.46 1.81 0.52
N SER A 151 -10.31 2.40 0.24
CA SER A 151 -10.21 3.53 -0.69
C SER A 151 -10.46 3.06 -2.13
N PRO A 152 -11.50 3.57 -2.84
CA PRO A 152 -11.72 3.22 -4.25
C PRO A 152 -10.53 3.55 -5.14
N GLN A 153 -9.73 4.53 -4.76
CA GLN A 153 -8.59 5.05 -5.52
C GLN A 153 -7.32 4.21 -5.34
N TRP A 154 -7.09 3.68 -4.13
CA TRP A 154 -5.82 3.03 -3.81
C TRP A 154 -5.94 1.54 -3.49
N THR A 155 -7.13 1.06 -3.06
CA THR A 155 -7.35 -0.35 -2.80
C THR A 155 -7.54 -1.10 -4.11
N VAL A 156 -6.59 -1.98 -4.41
CA VAL A 156 -6.58 -2.81 -5.62
C VAL A 156 -6.81 -4.29 -5.33
N GLY A 157 -6.69 -4.71 -4.08
CA GLY A 157 -7.04 -6.06 -3.61
C GLY A 157 -7.79 -5.98 -2.29
N THR A 158 -8.96 -6.62 -2.22
CA THR A 158 -9.78 -6.70 -1.01
C THR A 158 -9.88 -8.14 -0.55
N ALA A 159 -9.79 -8.39 0.75
CA ALA A 159 -10.11 -9.67 1.37
C ALA A 159 -11.22 -9.49 2.40
N HIS A 160 -11.84 -10.59 2.80
CA HIS A 160 -12.96 -10.59 3.74
C HIS A 160 -12.68 -11.53 4.92
N TYR A 161 -12.68 -10.98 6.12
CA TYR A 161 -12.60 -11.76 7.36
C TYR A 161 -13.51 -11.14 8.42
N GLY A 162 -14.80 -11.51 8.35
CA GLY A 162 -15.88 -10.87 9.11
C GLY A 162 -16.26 -9.49 8.58
N ILE A 163 -15.28 -8.67 8.23
CA ILE A 163 -15.42 -7.41 7.49
C ILE A 163 -14.52 -7.43 6.25
N PRO A 164 -14.86 -6.67 5.21
CA PRO A 164 -13.92 -6.42 4.13
C PRO A 164 -12.77 -5.52 4.62
N PHE A 165 -11.57 -5.71 4.07
CA PHE A 165 -10.42 -4.88 4.37
C PHE A 165 -9.48 -4.76 3.17
N THR A 166 -8.66 -3.71 3.15
CA THR A 166 -7.63 -3.53 2.13
C THR A 166 -6.52 -4.57 2.32
N ALA A 167 -6.44 -5.52 1.41
CA ALA A 167 -5.42 -6.56 1.38
C ALA A 167 -4.24 -6.19 0.46
N VAL A 168 -4.50 -5.39 -0.58
CA VAL A 168 -3.46 -4.80 -1.45
C VAL A 168 -3.84 -3.36 -1.76
N ALA A 169 -2.87 -2.46 -1.61
CA ALA A 169 -2.97 -1.07 -2.04
C ALA A 169 -1.86 -0.74 -3.04
N GLN A 170 -2.15 0.14 -4.01
CA GLN A 170 -1.17 0.71 -4.92
C GLN A 170 -1.39 2.20 -5.11
N LYS A 171 -0.31 2.98 -5.00
CA LYS A 171 -0.27 4.43 -5.30
C LYS A 171 1.03 4.74 -6.02
N GLY A 172 0.93 5.05 -7.31
CA GLY A 172 2.13 5.24 -8.15
C GLY A 172 3.01 3.99 -8.12
N THR A 173 4.26 4.16 -7.70
CA THR A 173 5.27 3.08 -7.62
C THR A 173 5.29 2.35 -6.28
N VAL A 174 4.46 2.75 -5.34
CA VAL A 174 4.29 2.08 -4.05
C VAL A 174 3.16 1.07 -4.15
N VAL A 175 3.47 -0.20 -3.90
CA VAL A 175 2.50 -1.28 -3.77
C VAL A 175 2.69 -2.00 -2.44
N ALA A 176 1.62 -2.41 -1.81
CA ALA A 176 1.67 -2.99 -0.48
C ALA A 176 0.67 -4.13 -0.33
N ALA A 177 1.09 -5.25 0.26
CA ALA A 177 0.31 -6.46 0.47
C ALA A 177 0.28 -6.86 1.96
N GLN A 178 -0.92 -7.08 2.51
CA GLN A 178 -1.10 -7.50 3.90
C GLN A 178 -0.74 -8.96 4.14
N PHE A 179 -0.84 -9.78 3.12
CA PHE A 179 -0.45 -11.19 3.15
C PHE A 179 1.05 -11.36 2.89
N HIS A 180 1.50 -12.59 2.95
CA HIS A 180 2.87 -12.99 2.67
C HIS A 180 2.96 -13.63 1.27
N PRO A 181 3.31 -12.90 0.21
CA PRO A 181 3.42 -13.50 -1.12
C PRO A 181 4.47 -14.61 -1.16
N GLU A 182 5.56 -14.51 -0.40
CA GLU A 182 6.60 -15.53 -0.28
C GLU A 182 6.13 -16.85 0.37
N LYS A 183 4.90 -16.86 0.94
CA LYS A 183 4.23 -18.03 1.55
C LYS A 183 2.94 -18.41 0.84
N SER A 184 2.60 -17.74 -0.25
CA SER A 184 1.31 -17.86 -0.93
C SER A 184 1.36 -18.73 -2.19
N GLY A 185 2.28 -19.70 -2.22
CA GLY A 185 2.39 -20.66 -3.32
C GLY A 185 2.61 -20.00 -4.68
N ASP A 186 1.99 -20.57 -5.72
CA ASP A 186 2.15 -20.08 -7.10
C ASP A 186 1.55 -18.69 -7.29
N ASP A 187 0.41 -18.38 -6.66
CA ASP A 187 -0.20 -17.06 -6.74
C ASP A 187 0.74 -15.99 -6.20
N GLY A 188 1.33 -16.22 -5.01
CA GLY A 188 2.30 -15.32 -4.43
C GLY A 188 3.58 -15.18 -5.24
N LEU A 189 4.11 -16.28 -5.77
CA LEU A 189 5.28 -16.25 -6.64
C LEU A 189 5.01 -15.49 -7.95
N ASN A 190 3.80 -15.62 -8.52
CA ASN A 190 3.41 -14.86 -9.70
C ASN A 190 3.37 -13.36 -9.41
N MET A 191 2.85 -12.94 -8.24
CA MET A 191 2.85 -11.55 -7.82
C MET A 191 4.28 -11.00 -7.68
N LEU A 192 5.17 -11.74 -7.01
CA LEU A 192 6.58 -11.36 -6.88
C LEU A 192 7.31 -11.29 -8.23
N ARG A 193 6.99 -12.19 -9.16
CA ARG A 193 7.53 -12.18 -10.53
C ARG A 193 7.09 -10.92 -11.28
N ARG A 194 5.81 -10.54 -11.19
CA ARG A 194 5.27 -9.33 -11.81
C ARG A 194 5.92 -8.08 -11.22
N PHE A 195 6.02 -7.99 -9.89
CA PHE A 195 6.74 -6.90 -9.22
C PHE A 195 8.18 -6.79 -9.71
N ALA A 196 8.93 -7.88 -9.75
CA ALA A 196 10.33 -7.90 -10.19
C ALA A 196 10.53 -7.62 -11.70
N ALA A 197 9.48 -7.69 -12.49
CA ALA A 197 9.46 -7.34 -13.90
C ALA A 197 8.91 -5.91 -14.15
N TRP A 198 8.45 -5.23 -13.11
CA TRP A 198 7.85 -3.91 -13.22
C TRP A 198 8.91 -2.86 -13.57
N ASN A 199 9.02 -2.56 -14.84
CA ASN A 199 9.87 -1.49 -15.32
C ASN A 199 8.99 -0.25 -15.54
N LEU A 200 9.35 0.85 -14.93
CA LEU A 200 8.70 2.14 -15.17
C LEU A 200 9.00 2.57 -16.60
N ASN A 201 8.05 2.36 -17.49
CA ASN A 201 8.11 2.97 -18.81
C ASN A 201 7.69 4.45 -18.68
N PRO A 202 8.34 5.40 -19.36
CA PRO A 202 7.93 6.81 -19.35
C PRO A 202 6.49 7.08 -19.85
N ARG A 203 5.77 6.03 -20.28
CA ARG A 203 4.38 6.11 -20.73
C ARG A 203 3.34 5.96 -19.62
N ASP A 204 3.72 5.46 -18.44
CA ASP A 204 2.81 5.27 -17.30
C ASP A 204 2.58 6.55 -16.48
N GLU A 205 3.31 7.64 -16.79
CA GLU A 205 3.11 8.95 -16.15
C GLU A 205 1.78 9.63 -16.52
N ARG A 206 0.95 9.04 -17.40
CA ARG A 206 -0.31 9.63 -17.91
C ARG A 206 -1.58 9.19 -17.17
N SER A 207 -1.47 8.49 -16.06
CA SER A 207 -2.64 8.03 -15.29
C SER A 207 -2.80 8.66 -13.90
N GLU A 208 -2.13 9.76 -13.61
CA GLU A 208 -2.55 10.61 -12.49
C GLU A 208 -3.73 11.48 -12.99
N PRO A 209 -4.94 11.35 -12.41
CA PRO A 209 -6.01 12.30 -12.72
C PRO A 209 -5.57 13.69 -12.22
N GLU A 210 -5.48 14.67 -13.15
CA GLU A 210 -5.42 16.10 -12.84
C GLU A 210 -6.67 16.49 -12.01
N ALA A 211 -6.57 16.37 -10.70
CA ALA A 211 -7.61 16.77 -9.77
C ALA A 211 -7.02 17.60 -8.65
N LEU A 212 -6.55 18.80 -8.99
CA LEU A 212 -6.35 19.88 -7.99
C LEU A 212 -6.05 21.24 -8.62
N GLU A 213 -6.79 21.65 -9.67
CA GLU A 213 -6.84 23.08 -10.09
C GLU A 213 -8.24 23.48 -10.56
N ARG A 214 -9.24 23.37 -9.69
CA ARG A 214 -10.55 24.03 -9.89
C ARG A 214 -11.23 24.39 -8.57
N SER A 215 -10.58 25.09 -7.64
CA SER A 215 -11.27 25.65 -6.48
C SER A 215 -11.15 27.17 -6.30
N ASP A 216 -10.47 27.91 -7.19
CA ASP A 216 -10.31 29.36 -7.04
C ASP A 216 -11.07 30.24 -8.03
N ASN A 217 -11.93 29.68 -8.90
CA ASN A 217 -12.67 30.51 -9.87
C ASN A 217 -14.19 30.54 -9.68
N ALA A 218 -14.70 30.12 -8.48
CA ALA A 218 -16.14 30.16 -8.18
C ALA A 218 -16.54 31.29 -7.23
N LYS A 219 -15.64 32.20 -6.83
CA LYS A 219 -15.95 33.34 -5.93
C LYS A 219 -16.07 34.69 -6.59
N HIS A 220 -16.05 34.78 -7.94
CA HIS A 220 -16.13 36.09 -8.62
C HIS A 220 -17.31 36.24 -9.59
N ARG A 221 -18.38 35.43 -9.49
CA ARG A 221 -19.60 35.59 -10.30
C ARG A 221 -20.91 35.52 -9.51
N ALA A 222 -20.92 36.11 -8.31
CA ALA A 222 -22.15 36.24 -7.50
C ALA A 222 -22.39 37.69 -7.02
N SER A 223 -22.14 38.68 -7.87
CA SER A 223 -22.49 40.07 -7.55
C SER A 223 -22.89 40.86 -8.79
N GLU A 224 -23.76 40.33 -9.62
CA GLU A 224 -24.51 41.14 -10.59
C GLU A 224 -25.70 40.31 -11.09
N VAL A 225 -26.84 40.44 -10.51
CA VAL A 225 -28.19 40.52 -11.05
C VAL A 225 -29.19 40.57 -9.91
N GLN A 226 -29.37 41.73 -9.32
CA GLN A 226 -30.63 42.16 -8.73
C GLN A 226 -31.12 43.27 -9.59
N HIS A 227 -32.23 43.02 -10.29
CA HIS A 227 -33.34 43.94 -10.54
C HIS A 227 -34.19 43.44 -11.71
N GLY A 228 -35.48 43.31 -11.48
CA GLY A 228 -36.44 43.18 -12.57
C GLY A 228 -37.63 42.27 -12.29
N ALA A 229 -38.59 42.87 -11.54
CA ALA A 229 -40.05 42.88 -11.81
C ALA A 229 -40.82 41.55 -11.88
N GLU A 230 -41.68 41.33 -10.89
CA GLU A 230 -43.18 41.37 -10.93
C GLU A 230 -43.89 40.57 -12.04
N GLY A 231 -44.73 39.66 -11.56
CA GLY A 231 -46.00 39.52 -12.25
C GLY A 231 -46.47 38.09 -12.55
N CYS A 232 -47.60 37.79 -11.95
CA CYS A 232 -48.71 36.98 -12.46
C CYS A 232 -48.85 35.52 -11.96
N ASN A 233 -49.64 35.43 -10.94
CA ASN A 233 -50.90 34.69 -10.74
C ASN A 233 -51.24 33.45 -11.60
N SER A 234 -51.65 32.43 -10.81
CA SER A 234 -52.88 31.67 -11.02
C SER A 234 -52.81 30.30 -11.71
N CYS A 235 -53.38 29.40 -10.98
CA CYS A 235 -54.20 28.21 -11.39
C CYS A 235 -53.58 26.85 -11.56
N CYS A 236 -54.12 26.07 -10.72
CA CYS A 236 -54.45 24.67 -10.52
C CYS A 236 -53.50 23.82 -9.80
#